data_9b2ae6d6e7d16757ead78202f592f25a
#
_entry.id   9b2ae6d6e7d16757ead78202f592f25a
#
_cell.length_a   1.000
_cell.length_b   1.000
_cell.length_c   1.000
_cell.angle_alpha   90.00
_cell.angle_beta   90.00
_cell.angle_gamma   90.00
#
_symmetry.space_group_name_H-M   'P 1'
#
loop_
_entity.id
_entity.type
_entity.pdbx_description
1 polymer ?
#
loop_
_entity_poly.entity_id
_entity_poly.type
_entity_poly.pdbx_seq_one_letter_code
_entity_poly.pdbx_strand_id
1 'polypeptide(L)'
;NHDLWWSTSKKLREFLDDNKFNSIDFIFNNCAVCEGYAVAGTRGWFFDDKPDPKILQREAGRLELSLSAAEKTGLPILTFLHYPCVWGDEVCEEIFSVIKRHGINQVYHGHIHGAGVCKVKTEHDGVKFRLLSCDCVDFTPVFIV
;
A
#
# COMPACT_ATOMS: atom_id res chain seq x y z
N ASN A 1 4.38 2.93 -9.64
CA ASN A 1 3.88 3.44 -10.93
C ASN A 1 5.01 3.75 -11.92
N HIS A 2 6.25 3.84 -11.46
CA HIS A 2 7.43 4.03 -12.32
C HIS A 2 8.13 2.72 -12.70
N ASP A 3 7.75 1.59 -12.12
CA ASP A 3 8.35 0.28 -12.38
C ASP A 3 7.82 -0.33 -13.69
N LEU A 4 8.11 0.34 -14.81
CA LEU A 4 7.63 -0.03 -16.15
C LEU A 4 8.18 -1.38 -16.64
N TRP A 5 9.24 -1.90 -16.02
CA TRP A 5 9.83 -3.21 -16.28
C TRP A 5 9.03 -4.37 -15.65
N TRP A 6 8.16 -4.08 -14.70
CA TRP A 6 7.31 -5.09 -14.09
C TRP A 6 6.30 -5.64 -15.09
N SER A 7 6.29 -6.95 -15.27
CA SER A 7 5.31 -7.60 -16.14
C SER A 7 4.30 -8.47 -15.38
N THR A 8 4.77 -9.51 -14.70
CA THR A 8 3.95 -10.39 -13.85
C THR A 8 4.69 -10.73 -12.57
N SER A 9 3.94 -11.04 -11.49
CA SER A 9 4.53 -11.47 -10.22
C SER A 9 5.39 -12.73 -10.37
N LYS A 10 5.00 -13.66 -11.28
CA LYS A 10 5.79 -14.84 -11.59
C LYS A 10 7.16 -14.48 -12.15
N LYS A 11 7.22 -13.63 -13.18
CA LYS A 11 8.48 -13.20 -13.79
C LYS A 11 9.37 -12.40 -12.84
N LEU A 12 8.75 -11.59 -11.97
CA LEU A 12 9.52 -10.87 -10.95
C LEU A 12 10.15 -11.86 -9.96
N ARG A 13 9.40 -12.86 -9.51
CA ARG A 13 9.95 -13.88 -8.61
C ARG A 13 11.08 -14.67 -9.27
N GLU A 14 10.88 -15.13 -10.49
CA GLU A 14 11.93 -15.79 -11.28
C GLU A 14 13.19 -14.90 -11.37
N PHE A 15 13.02 -13.60 -11.66
CA PHE A 15 14.13 -12.64 -11.72
C PHE A 15 14.87 -12.52 -10.38
N LEU A 16 14.15 -12.41 -9.25
CA LEU A 16 14.76 -12.32 -7.92
C LEU A 16 15.54 -13.61 -7.59
N ASP A 17 14.97 -14.77 -7.89
CA ASP A 17 15.58 -16.08 -7.62
C ASP A 17 16.84 -16.29 -8.48
N ASP A 18 16.77 -16.03 -9.78
CA ASP A 18 17.89 -16.16 -10.73
C ASP A 18 19.07 -15.27 -10.35
N ASN A 19 18.80 -14.06 -9.84
CA ASN A 19 19.82 -13.11 -9.40
C ASN A 19 20.21 -13.26 -7.92
N LYS A 20 19.64 -14.23 -7.22
CA LYS A 20 19.90 -14.52 -5.79
C LYS A 20 19.64 -13.31 -4.88
N PHE A 21 18.63 -12.52 -5.16
CA PHE A 21 18.21 -11.41 -4.32
C PHE A 21 17.37 -11.88 -3.14
N ASN A 22 17.98 -12.68 -2.26
CA ASN A 22 17.30 -13.35 -1.16
C ASN A 22 16.80 -12.43 -0.04
N SER A 23 17.23 -11.17 -0.04
CA SER A 23 16.80 -10.14 0.93
C SER A 23 15.67 -9.25 0.42
N ILE A 24 15.17 -9.52 -0.79
CA ILE A 24 14.09 -8.74 -1.43
C ILE A 24 12.89 -9.64 -1.65
N ASP A 25 11.73 -9.17 -1.25
CA ASP A 25 10.43 -9.79 -1.58
C ASP A 25 9.41 -8.69 -1.89
N PHE A 26 8.23 -9.09 -2.34
CA PHE A 26 7.15 -8.16 -2.70
C PHE A 26 5.79 -8.68 -2.27
N ILE A 27 4.89 -7.76 -1.97
CA ILE A 27 3.51 -8.06 -1.60
C ILE A 27 2.65 -8.04 -2.85
N PHE A 28 2.00 -9.17 -3.14
CA PHE A 28 1.04 -9.32 -4.22
C PHE A 28 -0.04 -10.33 -3.85
N ASN A 29 -1.17 -9.87 -3.34
CA ASN A 29 -2.28 -10.67 -2.81
C ASN A 29 -1.88 -11.58 -1.60
N ASN A 30 -0.80 -11.26 -0.93
CA ASN A 30 -0.25 -11.96 0.21
C ASN A 30 0.17 -10.94 1.29
N CYS A 31 0.71 -11.42 2.39
CA CYS A 31 1.45 -10.60 3.36
C CYS A 31 2.86 -11.15 3.53
N ALA A 32 3.74 -10.33 4.08
CA ALA A 32 5.05 -10.75 4.57
C ALA A 32 5.08 -10.63 6.09
N VAL A 33 5.82 -11.52 6.77
CA VAL A 33 6.04 -11.43 8.22
C VAL A 33 7.45 -10.92 8.46
N CYS A 34 7.56 -9.83 9.21
CA CYS A 34 8.84 -9.20 9.55
C CYS A 34 8.78 -8.67 10.98
N GLU A 35 9.80 -9.00 11.79
CA GLU A 35 9.98 -8.50 13.17
C GLU A 35 8.71 -8.55 14.05
N GLY A 36 7.90 -9.61 13.91
CA GLY A 36 6.69 -9.79 14.71
C GLY A 36 5.47 -9.02 14.18
N TYR A 37 5.54 -8.46 12.99
CA TYR A 37 4.45 -7.79 12.30
C TYR A 37 4.09 -8.50 11.00
N ALA A 38 2.81 -8.44 10.62
CA ALA A 38 2.35 -8.81 9.29
C ALA A 38 2.29 -7.55 8.42
N VAL A 39 3.11 -7.50 7.39
CA VAL A 39 3.15 -6.40 6.42
C VAL A 39 2.21 -6.73 5.28
N ALA A 40 1.20 -5.90 5.06
CA ALA A 40 0.17 -6.08 4.06
C ALA A 40 -0.04 -4.81 3.24
N GLY A 41 -0.63 -4.94 2.07
CA GLY A 41 -0.93 -3.78 1.24
C GLY A 41 -1.17 -4.09 -0.23
N THR A 42 -1.32 -3.03 -0.99
CA THR A 42 -1.46 -3.05 -2.45
C THR A 42 -0.95 -1.75 -3.04
N ARG A 43 -0.86 -1.72 -4.37
CA ARG A 43 -0.57 -0.46 -5.06
C ARG A 43 -1.61 0.63 -4.75
N GLY A 44 -2.87 0.27 -4.61
CA GLY A 44 -3.96 1.24 -4.53
C GLY A 44 -4.28 1.87 -5.88
N TRP A 45 -4.99 2.98 -5.86
CA TRP A 45 -5.33 3.76 -7.04
C TRP A 45 -5.39 5.25 -6.71
N PHE A 46 -4.92 6.09 -7.63
CA PHE A 46 -4.88 7.54 -7.47
C PHE A 46 -5.93 8.26 -8.34
N PHE A 47 -6.30 9.46 -7.95
CA PHE A 47 -7.45 10.23 -8.47
C PHE A 47 -7.19 10.99 -9.78
N ASP A 48 -5.96 11.01 -10.30
CA ASP A 48 -5.60 11.73 -11.53
C ASP A 48 -6.28 11.16 -12.80
N ASP A 49 -6.63 9.87 -12.76
CA ASP A 49 -7.32 9.21 -13.85
C ASP A 49 -8.78 8.95 -13.45
N LYS A 50 -9.70 9.13 -14.38
CA LYS A 50 -11.06 8.62 -14.20
C LYS A 50 -10.99 7.09 -14.17
N PRO A 51 -11.05 6.46 -12.98
CA PRO A 51 -10.77 5.05 -12.89
C PRO A 51 -11.92 4.26 -13.51
N ASP A 52 -11.58 3.26 -14.33
CA ASP A 52 -12.54 2.20 -14.65
C ASP A 52 -12.95 1.52 -13.31
N PRO A 53 -14.24 1.45 -12.96
CA PRO A 53 -14.72 0.79 -11.75
C PRO A 53 -14.18 -0.64 -11.58
N LYS A 54 -13.92 -1.35 -12.66
CA LYS A 54 -13.30 -2.68 -12.64
C LYS A 54 -11.87 -2.67 -12.11
N ILE A 55 -11.13 -1.59 -12.38
CA ILE A 55 -9.77 -1.44 -11.85
C ILE A 55 -9.82 -1.19 -10.34
N LEU A 56 -10.71 -0.31 -9.89
CA LEU A 56 -10.89 -0.04 -8.45
C LEU A 56 -11.30 -1.29 -7.69
N GLN A 57 -12.29 -2.02 -8.18
CA GLN A 57 -12.73 -3.29 -7.58
C GLN A 57 -11.61 -4.33 -7.53
N ARG A 58 -10.77 -4.40 -8.57
CA ARG A 58 -9.61 -5.30 -8.60
C ARG A 58 -8.57 -4.91 -7.56
N GLU A 59 -8.25 -3.62 -7.41
CA GLU A 59 -7.29 -3.15 -6.40
C GLU A 59 -7.84 -3.33 -4.98
N ALA A 60 -9.12 -3.07 -4.75
CA ALA A 60 -9.79 -3.38 -3.50
C ALA A 60 -9.75 -4.89 -3.17
N GLY A 61 -10.01 -5.75 -4.16
CA GLY A 61 -9.91 -7.20 -4.00
C GLY A 61 -8.48 -7.67 -3.68
N ARG A 62 -7.45 -7.03 -4.23
CA ARG A 62 -6.05 -7.32 -3.89
C ARG A 62 -5.72 -6.94 -2.46
N LEU A 63 -6.19 -5.77 -1.99
CA LEU A 63 -6.02 -5.35 -0.61
C LEU A 63 -6.73 -6.31 0.35
N GLU A 64 -7.97 -6.71 0.03
CA GLU A 64 -8.74 -7.69 0.78
C GLU A 64 -7.96 -9.00 0.97
N LEU A 65 -7.39 -9.54 -0.12
CA LEU A 65 -6.58 -10.77 -0.06
C LEU A 65 -5.33 -10.59 0.80
N SER A 66 -4.66 -9.45 0.69
CA SER A 66 -3.45 -9.15 1.44
C SER A 66 -3.73 -9.00 2.95
N LEU A 67 -4.77 -8.25 3.32
CA LEU A 67 -5.17 -8.08 4.73
C LEU A 67 -5.71 -9.38 5.32
N SER A 68 -6.53 -10.13 4.60
CA SER A 68 -7.01 -11.45 5.03
C SER A 68 -5.87 -12.45 5.26
N ALA A 69 -4.80 -12.37 4.46
CA ALA A 69 -3.60 -13.17 4.69
C ALA A 69 -2.86 -12.73 5.97
N ALA A 70 -2.79 -11.42 6.21
CA ALA A 70 -2.16 -10.86 7.40
C ALA A 70 -2.92 -11.23 8.68
N GLU A 71 -4.24 -11.14 8.69
CA GLU A 71 -5.08 -11.54 9.84
C GLU A 71 -4.85 -12.98 10.28
N LYS A 72 -4.65 -13.90 9.31
CA LYS A 72 -4.38 -15.32 9.60
C LYS A 72 -3.09 -15.56 10.37
N THR A 73 -2.18 -14.60 10.38
CA THR A 73 -0.91 -14.68 11.15
C THR A 73 -1.13 -14.44 12.64
N GLY A 74 -2.21 -13.76 13.03
CA GLY A 74 -2.47 -13.32 14.40
C GLY A 74 -1.54 -12.21 14.89
N LEU A 75 -0.71 -11.63 14.00
CA LEU A 75 0.25 -10.56 14.32
C LEU A 75 -0.37 -9.17 14.11
N PRO A 76 0.17 -8.13 14.76
CA PRO A 76 -0.17 -6.75 14.43
C PRO A 76 0.10 -6.47 12.95
N ILE A 77 -0.84 -5.76 12.29
CA ILE A 77 -0.78 -5.53 10.85
C ILE A 77 -0.24 -4.13 10.57
N LEU A 78 0.78 -4.05 9.71
CA LEU A 78 1.27 -2.82 9.10
C LEU A 78 0.76 -2.75 7.66
N THR A 79 -0.05 -1.73 7.37
CA THR A 79 -0.71 -1.59 6.07
C THR A 79 -0.03 -0.51 5.22
N PHE A 80 0.41 -0.89 4.02
CA PHE A 80 1.08 -0.01 3.07
C PHE A 80 0.32 0.06 1.74
N LEU A 81 0.15 1.28 1.24
CA LEU A 81 -0.34 1.57 -0.10
C LEU A 81 0.71 2.38 -0.86
N HIS A 82 0.81 2.21 -2.18
CA HIS A 82 1.60 3.16 -2.97
C HIS A 82 0.80 4.45 -3.16
N TYR A 83 -0.41 4.35 -3.71
CA TYR A 83 -1.32 5.49 -3.83
C TYR A 83 -2.13 5.70 -2.55
N PRO A 84 -2.32 6.96 -2.10
CA PRO A 84 -3.28 7.22 -1.03
C PRO A 84 -4.70 6.87 -1.48
N CYS A 85 -5.52 6.35 -0.58
CA CYS A 85 -6.95 6.17 -0.83
C CYS A 85 -7.79 7.38 -0.39
N VAL A 86 -7.18 8.36 0.28
CA VAL A 86 -7.78 9.64 0.67
C VAL A 86 -6.83 10.76 0.30
N TRP A 87 -7.29 11.74 -0.48
CA TRP A 87 -6.47 12.86 -0.89
C TRP A 87 -7.33 14.11 -1.13
N GLY A 88 -7.02 15.21 -0.42
CA GLY A 88 -7.89 16.36 -0.40
C GLY A 88 -9.27 16.00 0.16
N ASP A 89 -10.31 16.25 -0.58
CA ASP A 89 -11.69 15.91 -0.21
C ASP A 89 -12.20 14.64 -0.93
N GLU A 90 -11.33 13.97 -1.66
CA GLU A 90 -11.66 12.76 -2.41
C GLU A 90 -11.30 11.50 -1.62
N VAL A 91 -12.18 10.50 -1.69
CA VAL A 91 -12.01 9.19 -1.06
C VAL A 91 -12.24 8.11 -2.10
N CYS A 92 -11.32 7.16 -2.21
CA CYS A 92 -11.53 5.94 -2.97
C CYS A 92 -12.28 4.93 -2.08
N GLU A 93 -13.60 4.96 -2.16
CA GLU A 93 -14.48 4.18 -1.28
C GLU A 93 -14.25 2.68 -1.40
N GLU A 94 -13.91 2.18 -2.59
CA GLU A 94 -13.64 0.77 -2.81
C GLU A 94 -12.45 0.28 -1.96
N ILE A 95 -11.39 1.07 -1.87
CA ILE A 95 -10.20 0.74 -1.08
C ILE A 95 -10.42 1.08 0.40
N PHE A 96 -10.98 2.25 0.68
CA PHE A 96 -11.19 2.72 2.05
C PHE A 96 -12.15 1.80 2.83
N SER A 97 -13.21 1.30 2.20
CA SER A 97 -14.14 0.35 2.82
C SER A 97 -13.45 -0.98 3.21
N VAL A 98 -12.45 -1.44 2.44
CA VAL A 98 -11.64 -2.61 2.81
C VAL A 98 -10.86 -2.33 4.09
N ILE A 99 -10.16 -1.18 4.15
CA ILE A 99 -9.41 -0.74 5.33
C ILE A 99 -10.29 -0.74 6.58
N LYS A 100 -11.50 -0.19 6.46
CA LYS A 100 -12.46 -0.12 7.58
C LYS A 100 -12.96 -1.49 8.01
N ARG A 101 -13.30 -2.38 7.07
CA ARG A 101 -13.78 -3.75 7.38
C ARG A 101 -12.75 -4.57 8.14
N HIS A 102 -11.47 -4.42 7.82
CA HIS A 102 -10.36 -5.09 8.50
C HIS A 102 -9.91 -4.39 9.80
N GLY A 103 -10.61 -3.32 10.23
CA GLY A 103 -10.28 -2.62 11.46
C GLY A 103 -8.90 -1.94 11.45
N ILE A 104 -8.37 -1.65 10.26
CA ILE A 104 -7.08 -0.97 10.13
C ILE A 104 -7.24 0.49 10.54
N ASN A 105 -6.43 0.93 11.48
CA ASN A 105 -6.45 2.29 12.04
C ASN A 105 -5.24 3.14 11.63
N GLN A 106 -4.26 2.54 10.94
CA GLN A 106 -3.07 3.23 10.45
C GLN A 106 -2.68 2.70 9.07
N VAL A 107 -2.50 3.62 8.11
CA VAL A 107 -2.05 3.33 6.74
C VAL A 107 -0.83 4.19 6.41
N TYR A 108 0.17 3.57 5.83
CA TYR A 108 1.35 4.22 5.28
C TYR A 108 1.23 4.27 3.76
N HIS A 109 1.61 5.39 3.14
CA HIS A 109 1.54 5.52 1.70
C HIS A 109 2.67 6.39 1.13
N GLY A 110 2.88 6.30 -0.17
CA GLY A 110 3.84 7.09 -0.92
C GLY A 110 3.18 7.92 -2.01
N HIS A 111 3.80 7.95 -3.18
CA HIS A 111 3.36 8.56 -4.44
C HIS A 111 3.32 10.08 -4.47
N ILE A 112 2.82 10.74 -3.44
CA ILE A 112 2.64 12.20 -3.41
C ILE A 112 3.99 12.88 -3.14
N HIS A 113 4.34 13.82 -4.00
CA HIS A 113 5.57 14.60 -3.95
C HIS A 113 5.30 16.10 -4.12
N GLY A 114 6.24 16.93 -3.68
CA GLY A 114 6.25 18.37 -3.93
C GLY A 114 4.97 19.07 -3.47
N ALA A 115 4.38 19.89 -4.32
CA ALA A 115 3.19 20.70 -3.98
C ALA A 115 1.93 19.84 -3.66
N GLY A 116 1.87 18.60 -4.06
CA GLY A 116 0.75 17.69 -3.74
C GLY A 116 0.65 17.37 -2.25
N VAL A 117 1.74 17.50 -1.51
CA VAL A 117 1.82 17.20 -0.08
C VAL A 117 0.83 18.03 0.76
N CYS A 118 0.55 19.27 0.36
CA CYS A 118 -0.40 20.12 1.08
C CYS A 118 -1.85 19.59 1.12
N LYS A 119 -2.19 18.64 0.24
CA LYS A 119 -3.51 17.98 0.20
C LYS A 119 -3.53 16.63 0.90
N VAL A 120 -2.40 16.16 1.42
CA VAL A 120 -2.34 14.87 2.12
C VAL A 120 -3.13 14.97 3.42
N LYS A 121 -4.09 14.08 3.59
CA LYS A 121 -4.81 13.93 4.85
C LYS A 121 -4.00 13.06 5.80
N THR A 122 -3.93 13.50 7.05
CA THR A 122 -3.30 12.72 8.14
C THR A 122 -4.29 11.82 8.85
N GLU A 123 -5.60 12.08 8.67
CA GLU A 123 -6.68 11.29 9.25
C GLU A 123 -7.96 11.44 8.43
N HIS A 124 -8.72 10.35 8.32
CA HIS A 124 -10.07 10.33 7.78
C HIS A 124 -10.87 9.20 8.43
N ASP A 125 -12.05 9.51 8.94
CA ASP A 125 -12.99 8.58 9.60
C ASP A 125 -12.31 7.59 10.58
N GLY A 126 -11.43 8.11 11.45
CA GLY A 126 -10.72 7.35 12.48
C GLY A 126 -9.53 6.51 11.97
N VAL A 127 -9.20 6.59 10.68
CA VAL A 127 -7.99 5.99 10.11
C VAL A 127 -6.93 7.05 9.95
N LYS A 128 -5.75 6.80 10.48
CA LYS A 128 -4.57 7.67 10.33
C LYS A 128 -3.81 7.32 9.06
N PHE A 129 -3.31 8.35 8.38
CA PHE A 129 -2.51 8.23 7.16
C PHE A 129 -1.15 8.88 7.37
N ARG A 130 -0.09 8.20 6.98
CA ARG A 130 1.28 8.73 7.03
C ARG A 130 1.95 8.64 5.67
N LEU A 131 2.28 9.78 5.11
CA LEU A 131 3.05 9.87 3.87
C LEU A 131 4.52 9.51 4.14
N LEU A 132 5.08 8.65 3.29
CA LEU A 132 6.47 8.19 3.35
C LEU A 132 7.21 8.43 2.02
N SER A 133 6.77 9.38 1.20
CA SER A 133 7.50 9.76 -0.01
C SER A 133 8.89 10.30 0.35
N CYS A 134 9.90 9.92 -0.41
CA CYS A 134 11.30 10.13 -0.07
C CYS A 134 11.66 11.60 0.19
N ASP A 135 11.13 12.52 -0.61
CA ASP A 135 11.30 13.96 -0.43
C ASP A 135 10.62 14.51 0.84
N CYS A 136 9.56 13.84 1.31
CA CYS A 136 8.83 14.23 2.53
C CYS A 136 9.49 13.72 3.81
N VAL A 137 10.41 12.77 3.70
CA VAL A 137 11.19 12.20 4.81
C VAL A 137 12.69 12.49 4.67
N ASP A 138 13.04 13.53 3.92
CA ASP A 138 14.43 14.00 3.69
C ASP A 138 15.36 12.86 3.22
N PHE A 139 14.85 11.94 2.39
CA PHE A 139 15.57 10.75 1.90
C PHE A 139 16.18 9.89 3.03
N THR A 140 15.58 9.95 4.21
CA THR A 140 16.06 9.23 5.40
C THR A 140 15.09 8.11 5.74
N PRO A 141 15.57 6.89 6.08
CA PRO A 141 14.71 5.82 6.56
C PRO A 141 13.94 6.24 7.80
N VAL A 142 12.64 5.93 7.81
CA VAL A 142 11.73 6.29 8.90
C VAL A 142 11.43 5.05 9.73
N PHE A 143 11.59 5.15 11.02
CA PHE A 143 11.17 4.12 11.95
C PHE A 143 9.64 4.09 12.04
N ILE A 144 9.04 2.91 11.88
CA ILE A 144 7.59 2.73 11.84
C ILE A 144 7.04 2.21 13.18
N VAL A 145 7.72 1.27 13.79
CA VAL A 145 7.30 0.58 15.04
C VAL A 145 8.49 0.36 15.96
#